data_83f4931280a410f66841d5e0e4fc55fc
#
_entry.id   83f4931280a410f66841d5e0e4fc55fc
#
_cell.length_a   1.000
_cell.length_b   1.000
_cell.length_c   1.000
_cell.angle_alpha   90.00
_cell.angle_beta   90.00
_cell.angle_gamma   90.00
#
_symmetry.space_group_name_H-M   'P 1'
#
loop_
_entity.id
_entity.type
_entity.pdbx_description
1 polymer ?
#
loop_
_entity_poly.entity_id
_entity_poly.type
_entity_poly.pdbx_seq_one_letter_code
_entity_poly.pdbx_strand_id
1 'polypeptide(L)'
;MKFIYYLVFFFWYLLSLLPLRVLYFISDVLFVPLFYGLKYRRDIVHRNIAGSFPEKTEEEILKIEKEFYHFFCDYVVETIKLFSMSKKQMMKRMTFSGLDEVRVELDKAGKKCCFVYLGHYCNWEYVASLQYWFPEIHCGQIYHPLYNKAFDKLFLRLRGQFGGESIPMKETLRRLVT
;
A
#
# COMPACT_ATOMS: atom_id res chain seq x y z
N MET A 1 4.40 18.21 16.78
CA MET A 1 3.78 17.28 15.81
C MET A 1 3.61 17.85 14.40
N LYS A 2 3.07 19.08 14.20
CA LYS A 2 2.94 19.69 12.86
C LYS A 2 4.28 19.84 12.14
N PHE A 3 5.33 20.30 12.80
CA PHE A 3 6.66 20.46 12.22
C PHE A 3 7.24 19.14 11.66
N ILE A 4 7.19 18.06 12.45
CA ILE A 4 7.67 16.73 12.02
C ILE A 4 6.91 16.25 10.79
N TYR A 5 5.58 16.44 10.76
CA TYR A 5 4.77 16.08 9.59
C TYR A 5 5.25 16.81 8.33
N TYR A 6 5.44 18.14 8.39
CA TYR A 6 5.86 18.90 7.22
C TYR A 6 7.29 18.56 6.78
N LEU A 7 8.19 18.29 7.73
CA LEU A 7 9.55 17.88 7.45
C LEU A 7 9.57 16.51 6.72
N VAL A 8 8.91 15.51 7.27
CA VAL A 8 8.83 14.18 6.65
C VAL A 8 8.12 14.25 5.31
N PHE A 9 7.01 14.98 5.22
CA PHE A 9 6.29 15.18 3.96
C PHE A 9 7.19 15.83 2.90
N PHE A 10 7.96 16.86 3.26
CA PHE A 10 8.87 17.55 2.33
C PHE A 10 9.90 16.57 1.76
N PHE A 11 10.59 15.81 2.61
CA PHE A 11 11.58 14.83 2.15
C PHE A 11 10.95 13.70 1.32
N TRP A 12 9.81 13.18 1.72
CA TRP A 12 9.12 12.15 0.97
C TRP A 12 8.65 12.67 -0.39
N TYR A 13 8.15 13.89 -0.43
CA TYR A 13 7.74 14.51 -1.69
C TYR A 13 8.93 14.72 -2.63
N LEU A 14 10.06 15.23 -2.13
CA LEU A 14 11.28 15.37 -2.94
C LEU A 14 11.76 14.02 -3.49
N LEU A 15 11.83 13.00 -2.65
CA LEU A 15 12.17 11.64 -3.09
C LEU A 15 11.18 11.11 -4.13
N SER A 16 9.89 11.38 -3.95
CA SER A 16 8.86 10.93 -4.88
C SER A 16 9.02 11.50 -6.30
N LEU A 17 9.69 12.66 -6.46
CA LEU A 17 9.93 13.27 -7.78
C LEU A 17 10.94 12.45 -8.61
N LEU A 18 11.78 11.65 -7.96
CA LEU A 18 12.76 10.83 -8.66
C LEU A 18 12.08 9.80 -9.57
N PRO A 19 12.71 9.46 -10.72
CA PRO A 19 12.27 8.34 -11.54
C PRO A 19 12.26 7.03 -10.75
N LEU A 20 11.32 6.15 -11.02
CA LEU A 20 11.23 4.85 -10.31
C LEU A 20 12.50 4.01 -10.43
N ARG A 21 13.21 4.08 -11.56
CA ARG A 21 14.49 3.38 -11.70
C ARG A 21 15.53 3.81 -10.65
N VAL A 22 15.56 5.12 -10.33
CA VAL A 22 16.43 5.65 -9.29
C VAL A 22 15.95 5.21 -7.91
N LEU A 23 14.63 5.20 -7.68
CA LEU A 23 14.04 4.74 -6.43
C LEU A 23 14.32 3.25 -6.17
N TYR A 24 14.26 2.40 -7.20
CA TYR A 24 14.63 0.98 -7.06
C TYR A 24 16.12 0.81 -6.77
N PHE A 25 16.99 1.61 -7.38
CA PHE A 25 18.40 1.61 -6.98
C PHE A 25 18.59 2.01 -5.51
N ILE A 26 17.85 3.00 -5.04
CA ILE A 26 17.84 3.37 -3.61
C ILE A 26 17.31 2.22 -2.75
N SER A 27 16.29 1.49 -3.21
CA SER A 27 15.74 0.30 -2.55
C SER A 27 16.81 -0.77 -2.37
N ASP A 28 17.56 -1.10 -3.43
CA ASP A 28 18.65 -2.08 -3.37
C ASP A 28 19.75 -1.67 -2.38
N VAL A 29 20.10 -0.37 -2.35
CA VAL A 29 21.04 0.17 -1.37
C VAL A 29 20.50 0.07 0.06
N LEU A 30 19.21 0.36 0.27
CA LEU A 30 18.56 0.28 1.59
C LEU A 30 18.43 -1.15 2.12
N PHE A 31 18.33 -2.13 1.24
CA PHE A 31 18.27 -3.54 1.64
C PHE A 31 19.47 -3.95 2.52
N VAL A 32 20.68 -3.54 2.14
CA VAL A 32 21.92 -3.95 2.83
C VAL A 32 21.92 -3.55 4.32
N PRO A 33 21.77 -2.27 4.69
CA PRO A 33 21.73 -1.90 6.10
C PRO A 33 20.50 -2.44 6.82
N LEU A 34 19.35 -2.57 6.14
CA LEU A 34 18.13 -3.06 6.76
C LEU A 34 18.22 -4.54 7.13
N PHE A 35 18.73 -5.36 6.20
CA PHE A 35 18.82 -6.81 6.38
C PHE A 35 20.03 -7.22 7.22
N TYR A 36 21.23 -6.72 6.90
CA TYR A 36 22.47 -7.15 7.54
C TYR A 36 22.85 -6.31 8.77
N GLY A 37 22.55 -5.00 8.76
CA GLY A 37 22.91 -4.07 9.84
C GLY A 37 21.85 -4.04 10.94
N LEU A 38 20.70 -3.43 10.65
CA LEU A 38 19.63 -3.22 11.64
C LEU A 38 18.87 -4.50 11.99
N LYS A 39 18.88 -5.49 11.11
CA LYS A 39 18.13 -6.75 11.26
C LYS A 39 16.67 -6.51 11.64
N TYR A 40 16.06 -5.49 11.01
CA TYR A 40 14.76 -4.96 11.39
C TYR A 40 13.68 -6.05 11.42
N ARG A 41 13.19 -6.40 12.62
CA ARG A 41 12.17 -7.42 12.89
C ARG A 41 12.48 -8.80 12.29
N ARG A 42 13.74 -9.12 12.08
CA ARG A 42 14.18 -10.32 11.36
C ARG A 42 13.69 -11.61 12.02
N ASP A 43 13.71 -11.69 13.36
CA ASP A 43 13.22 -12.87 14.10
C ASP A 43 11.71 -13.11 13.87
N ILE A 44 10.92 -12.04 13.68
CA ILE A 44 9.49 -12.14 13.40
C ILE A 44 9.26 -12.63 11.98
N VAL A 45 9.99 -12.05 11.01
CA VAL A 45 9.90 -12.44 9.61
C VAL A 45 10.30 -13.90 9.45
N HIS A 46 11.45 -14.28 10.02
CA HIS A 46 11.96 -15.65 9.99
C HIS A 46 10.91 -16.64 10.54
N ARG A 47 10.39 -16.41 11.75
CA ARG A 47 9.37 -17.28 12.37
C ARG A 47 8.09 -17.40 11.53
N ASN A 48 7.67 -16.31 10.92
CA ASN A 48 6.46 -16.32 10.09
C ASN A 48 6.69 -17.14 8.81
N ILE A 49 7.85 -16.98 8.15
CA ILE A 49 8.19 -17.74 6.94
C ILE A 49 8.35 -19.22 7.29
N ALA A 50 9.11 -19.57 8.32
CA ALA A 50 9.29 -20.95 8.74
C ALA A 50 7.97 -21.62 9.15
N GLY A 51 7.09 -20.88 9.83
CA GLY A 51 5.75 -21.37 10.18
C GLY A 51 4.80 -21.55 8.97
N SER A 52 5.00 -20.76 7.90
CA SER A 52 4.20 -20.84 6.68
C SER A 52 4.70 -21.93 5.71
N PHE A 53 5.96 -22.30 5.79
CA PHE A 53 6.63 -23.27 4.92
C PHE A 53 7.44 -24.30 5.75
N PRO A 54 6.75 -25.10 6.57
CA PRO A 54 7.42 -26.04 7.49
C PRO A 54 8.19 -27.15 6.77
N GLU A 55 7.93 -27.35 5.48
CA GLU A 55 8.61 -28.34 4.62
C GLU A 55 9.95 -27.85 4.05
N LYS A 56 10.27 -26.54 4.21
CA LYS A 56 11.47 -25.95 3.63
C LYS A 56 12.67 -26.04 4.57
N THR A 57 13.84 -26.16 3.96
CA THR A 57 15.11 -26.10 4.67
C THR A 57 15.42 -24.69 5.16
N GLU A 58 16.30 -24.57 6.17
CA GLU A 58 16.77 -23.27 6.68
C GLU A 58 17.39 -22.38 5.58
N GLU A 59 18.06 -22.99 4.61
CA GLU A 59 18.65 -22.27 3.49
C GLU A 59 17.56 -21.68 2.57
N GLU A 60 16.52 -22.43 2.27
CA GLU A 60 15.37 -21.96 1.50
C GLU A 60 14.60 -20.88 2.25
N ILE A 61 14.42 -21.03 3.57
CA ILE A 61 13.79 -20.01 4.43
C ILE A 61 14.59 -18.71 4.38
N LEU A 62 15.91 -18.78 4.52
CA LEU A 62 16.79 -17.62 4.42
C LEU A 62 16.71 -16.94 3.04
N LYS A 63 16.56 -17.70 1.97
CA LYS A 63 16.39 -17.17 0.62
C LYS A 63 15.07 -16.38 0.53
N ILE A 64 13.95 -16.96 0.97
CA ILE A 64 12.63 -16.30 0.99
C ILE A 64 12.69 -15.04 1.88
N GLU A 65 13.39 -15.10 3.00
CA GLU A 65 13.58 -13.96 3.89
C GLU A 65 14.29 -12.80 3.18
N LYS A 66 15.35 -13.06 2.42
CA LYS A 66 16.03 -12.03 1.62
C LYS A 66 15.13 -11.45 0.54
N GLU A 67 14.39 -12.29 -0.18
CA GLU A 67 13.44 -11.86 -1.19
C GLU A 67 12.33 -10.97 -0.59
N PHE A 68 11.84 -11.33 0.60
CA PHE A 68 10.89 -10.49 1.35
C PHE A 68 11.45 -9.11 1.68
N TYR A 69 12.71 -9.01 2.13
CA TYR A 69 13.32 -7.71 2.46
C TYR A 69 13.60 -6.85 1.23
N HIS A 70 13.98 -7.45 0.09
CA HIS A 70 14.05 -6.73 -1.18
C HIS A 70 12.69 -6.18 -1.55
N PHE A 71 11.65 -7.03 -1.54
CA PHE A 71 10.29 -6.59 -1.78
C PHE A 71 9.83 -5.49 -0.80
N PHE A 72 10.17 -5.60 0.48
CA PHE A 72 9.80 -4.61 1.49
C PHE A 72 10.44 -3.24 1.21
N CYS A 73 11.71 -3.21 0.78
CA CYS A 73 12.38 -1.99 0.38
C CYS A 73 11.72 -1.38 -0.87
N ASP A 74 11.37 -2.20 -1.86
CA ASP A 74 10.65 -1.79 -3.05
C ASP A 74 9.28 -1.20 -2.70
N TYR A 75 8.52 -1.87 -1.84
CA TYR A 75 7.24 -1.37 -1.33
C TYR A 75 7.36 0.02 -0.70
N VAL A 76 8.41 0.26 0.10
CA VAL A 76 8.64 1.57 0.73
C VAL A 76 8.87 2.66 -0.31
N VAL A 77 9.77 2.45 -1.27
CA VAL A 77 10.08 3.47 -2.29
C VAL A 77 8.94 3.67 -3.27
N GLU A 78 8.19 2.64 -3.61
CA GLU A 78 6.97 2.75 -4.41
C GLU A 78 5.86 3.52 -3.70
N THR A 79 5.68 3.28 -2.39
CA THR A 79 4.74 4.03 -1.57
C THR A 79 5.12 5.51 -1.50
N ILE A 80 6.42 5.83 -1.35
CA ILE A 80 6.91 7.20 -1.45
C ILE A 80 6.59 7.78 -2.83
N LYS A 81 6.81 7.04 -3.90
CA LYS A 81 6.53 7.46 -5.28
C LYS A 81 5.08 7.88 -5.50
N LEU A 82 4.14 7.30 -4.80
CA LEU A 82 2.72 7.63 -4.93
C LEU A 82 2.45 9.12 -4.75
N PHE A 83 3.20 9.84 -3.89
CA PHE A 83 2.98 11.29 -3.65
C PHE A 83 3.08 12.17 -4.89
N SER A 84 3.87 11.78 -5.89
CA SER A 84 4.04 12.53 -7.14
C SER A 84 3.52 11.78 -8.37
N MET A 85 2.91 10.62 -8.18
CA MET A 85 2.43 9.80 -9.29
C MET A 85 1.16 10.39 -9.88
N SER A 86 1.22 10.75 -11.17
CA SER A 86 0.05 11.25 -11.90
C SER A 86 -0.97 10.13 -12.18
N LYS A 87 -2.24 10.52 -12.43
CA LYS A 87 -3.30 9.59 -12.86
C LYS A 87 -2.84 8.70 -14.04
N LYS A 88 -2.24 9.31 -15.07
CA LYS A 88 -1.73 8.58 -16.25
C LYS A 88 -0.66 7.54 -15.88
N GLN A 89 0.26 7.89 -14.97
CA GLN A 89 1.28 6.96 -14.51
C GLN A 89 0.69 5.83 -13.67
N MET A 90 -0.27 6.14 -12.79
CA MET A 90 -0.97 5.16 -11.98
C MET A 90 -1.73 4.15 -12.86
N MET A 91 -2.56 4.64 -13.79
CA MET A 91 -3.34 3.79 -14.69
C MET A 91 -2.49 2.91 -15.61
N LYS A 92 -1.24 3.30 -15.89
CA LYS A 92 -0.29 2.46 -16.63
C LYS A 92 0.30 1.33 -15.76
N ARG A 93 0.34 1.52 -14.43
CA ARG A 93 0.99 0.58 -13.51
C ARG A 93 0.03 -0.36 -12.81
N MET A 94 -1.15 0.10 -12.52
CA MET A 94 -2.21 -0.65 -11.87
C MET A 94 -3.36 -0.83 -12.86
N THR A 95 -3.80 -2.06 -13.03
CA THR A 95 -4.99 -2.40 -13.82
C THR A 95 -5.91 -3.25 -12.96
N PHE A 96 -7.20 -3.10 -13.18
CA PHE A 96 -8.23 -3.92 -12.55
C PHE A 96 -8.97 -4.68 -13.65
N SER A 97 -9.00 -5.99 -13.54
CA SER A 97 -9.83 -6.87 -14.40
C SER A 97 -11.13 -7.22 -13.69
N GLY A 98 -12.17 -7.57 -14.43
CA GLY A 98 -13.44 -7.98 -13.87
C GLY A 98 -14.34 -6.83 -13.39
N LEU A 99 -14.02 -5.57 -13.70
CA LEU A 99 -14.86 -4.45 -13.27
C LEU A 99 -16.22 -4.42 -13.97
N ASP A 100 -16.29 -4.87 -15.22
CA ASP A 100 -17.54 -4.92 -15.97
C ASP A 100 -18.48 -6.00 -15.42
N GLU A 101 -17.93 -7.12 -15.00
CA GLU A 101 -18.66 -8.18 -14.29
C GLU A 101 -19.23 -7.65 -12.97
N VAL A 102 -18.44 -6.87 -12.21
CA VAL A 102 -18.90 -6.24 -10.96
C VAL A 102 -20.07 -5.27 -11.24
N ARG A 103 -20.00 -4.47 -12.31
CA ARG A 103 -21.10 -3.58 -12.72
C ARG A 103 -22.37 -4.36 -13.02
N VAL A 104 -22.26 -5.40 -13.83
CA VAL A 104 -23.38 -6.27 -14.20
C VAL A 104 -24.02 -6.92 -12.98
N GLU A 105 -23.22 -7.41 -12.04
CA GLU A 105 -23.75 -8.05 -10.83
C GLU A 105 -24.40 -7.04 -9.86
N LEU A 106 -23.87 -5.83 -9.75
CA LEU A 106 -24.50 -4.75 -8.99
C LEU A 106 -25.86 -4.37 -9.58
N ASP A 107 -25.95 -4.21 -10.89
CA ASP A 107 -27.19 -3.87 -11.60
C ASP A 107 -28.24 -4.98 -11.45
N LYS A 108 -27.87 -6.24 -11.68
CA LYS A 108 -28.77 -7.41 -11.50
C LYS A 108 -29.29 -7.50 -10.07
N ALA A 109 -28.45 -7.26 -9.09
CA ALA A 109 -28.82 -7.30 -7.68
C ALA A 109 -29.62 -6.06 -7.23
N GLY A 110 -29.72 -5.02 -8.06
CA GLY A 110 -30.31 -3.72 -7.68
C GLY A 110 -29.55 -3.04 -6.54
N LYS A 111 -28.24 -3.31 -6.41
CA LYS A 111 -27.39 -2.80 -5.32
C LYS A 111 -26.52 -1.64 -5.80
N LYS A 112 -26.34 -0.67 -4.91
CA LYS A 112 -25.51 0.51 -5.17
C LYS A 112 -24.12 0.44 -4.56
N CYS A 113 -23.81 -0.60 -3.81
CA CYS A 113 -22.51 -0.80 -3.15
C CYS A 113 -22.10 -2.26 -3.09
N CYS A 114 -20.80 -2.48 -3.05
CA CYS A 114 -20.19 -3.78 -2.79
C CYS A 114 -19.02 -3.63 -1.81
N PHE A 115 -18.71 -4.72 -1.11
CA PHE A 115 -17.49 -4.80 -0.29
C PHE A 115 -16.41 -5.54 -1.06
N VAL A 116 -15.24 -4.92 -1.14
CA VAL A 116 -14.06 -5.53 -1.73
C VAL A 116 -13.13 -5.96 -0.61
N TYR A 117 -12.87 -7.26 -0.51
CA TYR A 117 -11.90 -7.83 0.41
C TYR A 117 -10.61 -8.12 -0.36
N LEU A 118 -9.48 -7.68 0.18
CA LEU A 118 -8.18 -7.93 -0.41
C LEU A 118 -7.15 -8.30 0.66
N GLY A 119 -6.19 -9.15 0.28
CA GLY A 119 -5.02 -9.42 1.10
C GLY A 119 -3.94 -8.37 0.93
N HIS A 120 -3.03 -8.31 1.90
CA HIS A 120 -1.81 -7.50 1.78
C HIS A 120 -0.79 -8.24 0.88
N TYR A 121 -1.05 -8.21 -0.43
CA TYR A 121 -0.21 -8.82 -1.44
C TYR A 121 0.38 -7.75 -2.37
N CYS A 122 1.65 -7.83 -2.68
CA CYS A 122 2.38 -6.80 -3.42
C CYS A 122 2.19 -5.40 -2.81
N ASN A 123 2.19 -4.35 -3.63
CA ASN A 123 1.94 -2.99 -3.14
C ASN A 123 0.44 -2.68 -3.14
N TRP A 124 -0.26 -3.07 -2.08
CA TRP A 124 -1.70 -2.84 -1.90
C TRP A 124 -2.09 -1.35 -1.82
N GLU A 125 -1.14 -0.43 -1.58
CA GLU A 125 -1.45 1.01 -1.58
C GLU A 125 -1.91 1.48 -2.97
N TYR A 126 -1.56 0.77 -4.05
CA TYR A 126 -2.04 1.07 -5.40
C TYR A 126 -3.55 0.83 -5.57
N VAL A 127 -4.17 0.01 -4.72
CA VAL A 127 -5.61 -0.24 -4.75
C VAL A 127 -6.41 1.04 -4.45
N ALA A 128 -5.83 2.02 -3.76
CA ALA A 128 -6.41 3.34 -3.58
C ALA A 128 -6.79 4.02 -4.90
N SER A 129 -6.15 3.64 -6.00
CA SER A 129 -6.44 4.15 -7.34
C SER A 129 -7.71 3.59 -7.99
N LEU A 130 -8.40 2.64 -7.37
CA LEU A 130 -9.63 2.04 -7.91
C LEU A 130 -10.66 3.10 -8.34
N GLN A 131 -10.73 4.24 -7.64
CA GLN A 131 -11.60 5.36 -8.00
C GLN A 131 -11.37 5.87 -9.44
N TYR A 132 -10.18 5.74 -9.99
CA TYR A 132 -9.90 6.13 -11.37
C TYR A 132 -10.52 5.20 -12.42
N TRP A 133 -10.76 3.94 -12.03
CA TRP A 133 -11.30 2.89 -12.87
C TRP A 133 -12.81 2.72 -12.68
N PHE A 134 -13.32 3.22 -11.54
CA PHE A 134 -14.71 3.14 -11.15
C PHE A 134 -15.25 4.54 -10.78
N PRO A 135 -15.23 5.51 -11.73
CA PRO A 135 -15.56 6.90 -11.43
C PRO A 135 -17.03 7.11 -11.04
N GLU A 136 -17.92 6.20 -11.45
CA GLU A 136 -19.35 6.23 -11.17
C GLU A 136 -19.73 5.79 -9.76
N ILE A 137 -18.82 5.11 -9.05
CA ILE A 137 -19.04 4.63 -7.68
C ILE A 137 -18.03 5.28 -6.76
N HIS A 138 -18.48 5.78 -5.62
CA HIS A 138 -17.58 6.33 -4.61
C HIS A 138 -16.84 5.20 -3.88
N CYS A 139 -15.51 5.20 -3.99
CA CYS A 139 -14.66 4.19 -3.37
C CYS A 139 -14.23 4.63 -1.96
N GLY A 140 -14.68 3.89 -0.94
CA GLY A 140 -14.25 4.06 0.45
C GLY A 140 -13.24 3.00 0.88
N GLN A 141 -12.17 3.42 1.56
CA GLN A 141 -11.17 2.53 2.13
C GLN A 141 -11.27 2.51 3.64
N ILE A 142 -11.62 1.36 4.21
CA ILE A 142 -11.62 1.19 5.66
C ILE A 142 -10.18 1.02 6.13
N TYR A 143 -9.74 1.85 7.08
CA TYR A 143 -8.39 1.80 7.60
C TYR A 143 -8.34 1.86 9.14
N HIS A 144 -7.29 1.29 9.71
CA HIS A 144 -6.97 1.44 11.12
C HIS A 144 -6.06 2.67 11.30
N PRO A 145 -6.48 3.71 12.07
CA PRO A 145 -5.64 4.88 12.33
C PRO A 145 -4.29 4.49 12.93
N LEU A 146 -3.22 5.08 12.41
CA LEU A 146 -1.88 4.81 12.89
C LEU A 146 -1.63 5.49 14.25
N TYR A 147 -0.85 4.84 15.09
CA TYR A 147 -0.46 5.39 16.40
C TYR A 147 0.28 6.73 16.24
N ASN A 148 1.21 6.81 15.31
CA ASN A 148 1.92 8.05 15.01
C ASN A 148 1.07 8.95 14.10
N LYS A 149 0.56 10.04 14.68
CA LYS A 149 -0.35 10.99 14.02
C LYS A 149 0.26 11.71 12.81
N ALA A 150 1.59 11.84 12.73
CA ALA A 150 2.23 12.44 11.57
C ALA A 150 2.19 11.47 10.37
N PHE A 151 2.51 10.20 10.59
CA PHE A 151 2.39 9.16 9.56
C PHE A 151 0.93 8.88 9.19
N ASP A 152 0.02 8.87 10.16
CA ASP A 152 -1.42 8.74 9.90
C ASP A 152 -1.88 9.79 8.88
N LYS A 153 -1.55 11.06 9.13
CA LYS A 153 -1.88 12.16 8.23
C LYS A 153 -1.20 12.04 6.85
N LEU A 154 0.03 11.52 6.80
CA LEU A 154 0.74 11.29 5.54
C LEU A 154 0.03 10.22 4.70
N PHE A 155 -0.34 9.09 5.29
CA PHE A 155 -1.04 8.03 4.58
C PHE A 155 -2.46 8.43 4.15
N LEU A 156 -3.19 9.19 4.98
CA LEU A 156 -4.48 9.74 4.58
C LEU A 156 -4.36 10.65 3.35
N ARG A 157 -3.34 11.52 3.33
CA ARG A 157 -3.07 12.38 2.18
C ARG A 157 -2.69 11.56 0.94
N LEU A 158 -1.85 10.53 1.10
CA LEU A 158 -1.42 9.65 0.04
C LEU A 158 -2.60 8.91 -0.59
N ARG A 159 -3.48 8.35 0.21
CA ARG A 159 -4.64 7.59 -0.27
C ARG A 159 -5.72 8.49 -0.85
N GLY A 160 -5.97 9.65 -0.24
CA GLY A 160 -7.00 10.59 -0.67
C GLY A 160 -6.70 11.27 -2.02
N GLN A 161 -5.45 11.29 -2.50
CA GLN A 161 -5.12 11.92 -3.79
C GLN A 161 -5.71 11.21 -5.00
N PHE A 162 -6.15 9.95 -4.83
CA PHE A 162 -6.76 9.16 -5.91
C PHE A 162 -8.28 9.33 -5.99
N GLY A 163 -8.87 10.18 -5.14
CA GLY A 163 -10.30 10.52 -5.16
C GLY A 163 -11.17 9.63 -4.27
N GLY A 164 -10.63 8.54 -3.71
CA GLY A 164 -11.34 7.71 -2.73
C GLY A 164 -11.33 8.33 -1.33
N GLU A 165 -12.28 7.92 -0.50
CA GLU A 165 -12.39 8.33 0.91
C GLU A 165 -11.69 7.32 1.84
N SER A 166 -11.00 7.79 2.87
CA SER A 166 -10.46 6.95 3.94
C SER A 166 -11.39 6.96 5.14
N ILE A 167 -12.00 5.81 5.45
CA ILE A 167 -12.99 5.64 6.53
C ILE A 167 -12.31 4.99 7.74
N PRO A 168 -12.21 5.66 8.90
CA PRO A 168 -11.71 5.02 10.10
C PRO A 168 -12.55 3.81 10.50
N MET A 169 -11.90 2.70 10.84
CA MET A 169 -12.59 1.44 11.18
C MET A 169 -13.70 1.62 12.23
N LYS A 170 -13.51 2.50 13.21
CA LYS A 170 -14.52 2.79 14.25
C LYS A 170 -15.77 3.52 13.72
N GLU A 171 -15.69 4.14 12.55
CA GLU A 171 -16.77 4.90 11.95
C GLU A 171 -17.50 4.13 10.85
N THR A 172 -17.00 2.94 10.49
CA THR A 172 -17.47 2.16 9.35
C THR A 172 -18.98 1.91 9.39
N LEU A 173 -19.51 1.37 10.50
CA LEU A 173 -20.94 1.07 10.60
C LEU A 173 -21.80 2.33 10.44
N ARG A 174 -21.42 3.43 11.09
CA ARG A 174 -22.14 4.69 10.98
C ARG A 174 -22.15 5.21 9.54
N ARG A 175 -21.01 5.12 8.83
CA ARG A 175 -20.87 5.61 7.45
C ARG A 175 -21.57 4.73 6.41
N LEU A 176 -21.83 3.47 6.72
CA LEU A 176 -22.52 2.55 5.82
C LEU A 176 -24.05 2.64 5.90
N VAL A 177 -24.58 3.16 7.01
CA VAL A 177 -26.06 3.28 7.21
C VAL A 177 -26.59 4.70 7.07
N THR A 178 -25.72 5.69 6.89
CA THR A 178 -26.09 7.08 6.56
C THR A 178 -25.86 7.41 5.11
#